data_7cf5b9012b46bb2c09cf97a1fdcb34b1
#
_entry.id   7cf5b9012b46bb2c09cf97a1fdcb34b1
#
_cell.length_a   1.000
_cell.length_b   1.000
_cell.length_c   1.000
_cell.angle_alpha   90.00
_cell.angle_beta   90.00
_cell.angle_gamma   90.00
#
_symmetry.space_group_name_H-M   'P 1'
#
loop_
_entity.id
_entity.type
_entity.pdbx_description
1 polymer ?
#
loop_
_entity_poly.entity_id
_entity_poly.type
_entity_poly.pdbx_seq_one_letter_code
_entity_poly.pdbx_strand_id
1 'polypeptide(L)'
;MTIATWNSRYETGIGIIDAQHQDLVAAVNQLADSFRDGRAQEQTGPSLDFLIRYTAEHFQTEERHMREIGFPYWMEHAEEHAGLMAKAKALQADHAAGKGVTMELVIFFADWLKHHIKEVDLQYVEFLREKCRED
;
A
#
# COMPACT_ATOMS: atom_id res chain seq x y z
N MET A 1 8.95 -14.75 6.87
CA MET A 1 8.09 -14.34 8.01
C MET A 1 6.95 -13.48 7.48
N THR A 2 5.73 -13.86 7.83
CA THR A 2 4.55 -13.13 7.41
C THR A 2 4.24 -12.04 8.43
N ILE A 3 4.38 -10.78 8.05
CA ILE A 3 4.07 -9.63 8.93
C ILE A 3 2.76 -8.93 8.54
N ALA A 4 2.21 -9.25 7.38
CA ALA A 4 0.89 -8.79 6.95
C ALA A 4 0.13 -9.97 6.37
N THR A 5 -1.12 -10.15 6.77
CA THR A 5 -1.94 -11.27 6.32
C THR A 5 -3.21 -10.73 5.66
N TRP A 6 -3.48 -11.20 4.46
CA TRP A 6 -4.74 -10.89 3.78
C TRP A 6 -5.89 -11.66 4.44
N ASN A 7 -7.03 -10.99 4.60
CA ASN A 7 -8.25 -11.67 5.02
C ASN A 7 -9.47 -10.99 4.36
N SER A 8 -10.61 -11.64 4.44
CA SER A 8 -11.83 -11.20 3.76
C SER A 8 -12.33 -9.83 4.23
N ARG A 9 -11.92 -9.36 5.40
CA ARG A 9 -12.31 -8.05 5.92
C ARG A 9 -11.71 -6.92 5.10
N TYR A 10 -10.65 -7.20 4.33
CA TYR A 10 -10.00 -6.22 3.47
C TYR A 10 -10.59 -6.16 2.07
N GLU A 11 -11.52 -7.05 1.74
CA GLU A 11 -12.14 -7.07 0.42
C GLU A 11 -13.04 -5.87 0.22
N THR A 12 -12.82 -5.16 -0.90
CA THR A 12 -13.61 -4.00 -1.28
C THR A 12 -14.77 -4.36 -2.20
N GLY A 13 -14.69 -5.52 -2.87
CA GLY A 13 -15.62 -5.91 -3.91
C GLY A 13 -15.25 -5.36 -5.28
N ILE A 14 -14.18 -4.56 -5.37
CA ILE A 14 -13.66 -4.04 -6.63
C ILE A 14 -12.45 -4.90 -7.01
N GLY A 15 -12.61 -5.76 -8.01
CA GLY A 15 -11.63 -6.80 -8.32
C GLY A 15 -10.21 -6.31 -8.50
N ILE A 16 -10.01 -5.22 -9.27
CA ILE A 16 -8.66 -4.69 -9.50
C ILE A 16 -8.03 -4.13 -8.23
N ILE A 17 -8.83 -3.47 -7.39
CA ILE A 17 -8.34 -2.91 -6.13
C ILE A 17 -7.94 -4.04 -5.18
N ASP A 18 -8.78 -5.07 -5.06
CA ASP A 18 -8.48 -6.21 -4.19
C ASP A 18 -7.23 -6.96 -4.64
N ALA A 19 -7.06 -7.16 -5.94
CA ALA A 19 -5.87 -7.80 -6.49
C ALA A 19 -4.60 -6.99 -6.17
N GLN A 20 -4.66 -5.68 -6.32
CA GLN A 20 -3.55 -4.79 -6.02
C GLN A 20 -3.22 -4.78 -4.52
N HIS A 21 -4.22 -4.78 -3.66
CA HIS A 21 -4.01 -4.87 -2.21
C HIS A 21 -3.32 -6.17 -1.82
N GLN A 22 -3.75 -7.30 -2.41
CA GLN A 22 -3.10 -8.60 -2.15
C GLN A 22 -1.65 -8.61 -2.60
N ASP A 23 -1.36 -8.02 -3.76
CA ASP A 23 0.00 -7.91 -4.27
C ASP A 23 0.88 -7.04 -3.37
N LEU A 24 0.32 -5.95 -2.81
CA LEU A 24 1.05 -5.09 -1.87
C LEU A 24 1.36 -5.83 -0.56
N VAL A 25 0.40 -6.60 -0.04
CA VAL A 25 0.64 -7.43 1.14
C VAL A 25 1.77 -8.43 0.88
N ALA A 26 1.75 -9.08 -0.29
CA ALA A 26 2.81 -10.01 -0.68
C ALA A 26 4.17 -9.32 -0.78
N ALA A 27 4.22 -8.12 -1.36
CA ALA A 27 5.46 -7.35 -1.52
C ALA A 27 6.07 -6.96 -0.18
N VAL A 28 5.24 -6.54 0.77
CA VAL A 28 5.69 -6.20 2.13
C VAL A 28 6.27 -7.45 2.82
N ASN A 29 5.61 -8.59 2.66
CA ASN A 29 6.09 -9.85 3.23
C ASN A 29 7.42 -10.30 2.60
N GLN A 30 7.59 -10.10 1.30
CA GLN A 30 8.86 -10.41 0.62
C GLN A 30 10.00 -9.53 1.15
N LEU A 31 9.72 -8.25 1.38
CA LEU A 31 10.71 -7.35 1.95
C LEU A 31 11.11 -7.80 3.36
N ALA A 32 10.13 -8.20 4.18
CA ALA A 32 10.40 -8.74 5.52
C ALA A 32 11.24 -10.01 5.47
N ASP A 33 10.94 -10.91 4.53
CA ASP A 33 11.68 -12.16 4.36
C ASP A 33 13.16 -11.92 4.00
N SER A 34 13.43 -10.87 3.21
CA SER A 34 14.81 -10.54 2.84
C SER A 34 15.67 -10.19 4.07
N PHE A 35 15.05 -9.57 5.08
CA PHE A 35 15.75 -9.30 6.35
C PHE A 35 16.00 -10.57 7.14
N ARG A 36 15.00 -11.43 7.25
CA ARG A 36 15.11 -12.69 8.01
C ARG A 36 16.19 -13.59 7.43
N ASP A 37 16.29 -13.70 6.12
CA ASP A 37 17.17 -14.64 5.45
C ASP A 37 18.62 -14.13 5.31
N GLY A 38 18.94 -12.96 5.87
CA GLY A 38 20.28 -12.38 5.80
C GLY A 38 20.66 -11.86 4.43
N ARG A 39 19.69 -11.71 3.53
CA ARG A 39 19.90 -11.22 2.16
C ARG A 39 19.51 -9.77 2.00
N ALA A 40 19.35 -9.05 3.12
CA ALA A 40 18.80 -7.71 3.14
C ALA A 40 19.50 -6.76 2.18
N GLN A 41 20.83 -6.79 2.12
CA GLN A 41 21.58 -5.87 1.28
C GLN A 41 21.41 -6.15 -0.21
N GLU A 42 21.27 -7.42 -0.60
CA GLU A 42 21.13 -7.79 -2.00
C GLU A 42 19.71 -7.64 -2.52
N GLN A 43 18.71 -7.92 -1.67
CA GLN A 43 17.32 -8.00 -2.09
C GLN A 43 16.50 -6.78 -1.71
N THR A 44 16.95 -5.99 -0.71
CA THR A 44 16.18 -4.85 -0.23
C THR A 44 15.97 -3.80 -1.32
N GLY A 45 17.01 -3.48 -2.10
CA GLY A 45 16.90 -2.51 -3.17
C GLY A 45 15.82 -2.86 -4.19
N PRO A 46 15.93 -4.05 -4.85
CA PRO A 46 14.90 -4.47 -5.82
C PRO A 46 13.52 -4.61 -5.22
N SER A 47 13.39 -5.13 -3.99
CA SER A 47 12.10 -5.29 -3.32
C SER A 47 11.48 -3.94 -3.00
N LEU A 48 12.28 -3.00 -2.52
CA LEU A 48 11.82 -1.65 -2.21
C LEU A 48 11.40 -0.91 -3.47
N ASP A 49 12.18 -1.02 -4.55
CA ASP A 49 11.86 -0.40 -5.84
C ASP A 49 10.54 -0.95 -6.39
N PHE A 50 10.35 -2.25 -6.31
CA PHE A 50 9.09 -2.88 -6.75
C PHE A 50 7.91 -2.36 -5.92
N LEU A 51 8.06 -2.34 -4.60
CA LEU A 51 7.00 -1.90 -3.69
C LEU A 51 6.60 -0.45 -3.98
N ILE A 52 7.58 0.43 -4.15
CA ILE A 52 7.33 1.85 -4.44
C ILE A 52 6.60 2.02 -5.76
N ARG A 53 7.09 1.36 -6.81
CA ARG A 53 6.50 1.47 -8.14
C ARG A 53 5.08 0.92 -8.16
N TYR A 54 4.87 -0.24 -7.56
CA TYR A 54 3.56 -0.87 -7.52
C TYR A 54 2.57 -0.04 -6.69
N THR A 55 3.03 0.50 -5.56
CA THR A 55 2.21 1.37 -4.70
C THR A 55 1.78 2.62 -5.45
N ALA A 56 2.68 3.24 -6.23
CA ALA A 56 2.34 4.42 -7.03
C ALA A 56 1.25 4.11 -8.05
N GLU A 57 1.35 2.97 -8.74
CA GLU A 57 0.34 2.54 -9.71
C GLU A 57 -1.00 2.27 -9.04
N HIS A 58 -0.98 1.62 -7.88
CA HIS A 58 -2.18 1.31 -7.12
C HIS A 58 -2.89 2.59 -6.67
N PHE A 59 -2.14 3.56 -6.14
CA PHE A 59 -2.71 4.82 -5.69
C PHE A 59 -3.34 5.59 -6.84
N GLN A 60 -2.69 5.60 -8.01
CA GLN A 60 -3.25 6.26 -9.19
C GLN A 60 -4.55 5.60 -9.63
N THR A 61 -4.62 4.28 -9.58
CA THR A 61 -5.84 3.53 -9.93
C THR A 61 -6.98 3.90 -8.98
N GLU A 62 -6.72 3.91 -7.68
CA GLU A 62 -7.73 4.26 -6.67
C GLU A 62 -8.21 5.69 -6.82
N GLU A 63 -7.27 6.65 -6.92
CA GLU A 63 -7.61 8.07 -7.00
C GLU A 63 -8.40 8.39 -8.25
N ARG A 64 -8.05 7.79 -9.39
CA ARG A 64 -8.82 7.95 -10.62
C ARG A 64 -10.23 7.42 -10.44
N HIS A 65 -10.38 6.25 -9.85
CA HIS A 65 -11.69 5.65 -9.61
C HIS A 65 -12.53 6.51 -8.67
N MET A 66 -11.93 7.01 -7.60
CA MET A 66 -12.62 7.90 -6.65
C MET A 66 -13.13 9.16 -7.31
N ARG A 67 -12.34 9.77 -8.19
CA ARG A 67 -12.78 10.96 -8.93
C ARG A 67 -13.89 10.63 -9.90
N GLU A 68 -13.80 9.50 -10.59
CA GLU A 68 -14.84 9.08 -11.55
C GLU A 68 -16.18 8.86 -10.89
N ILE A 69 -16.22 8.32 -9.68
CA ILE A 69 -17.47 8.07 -8.96
C ILE A 69 -17.92 9.27 -8.12
N GLY A 70 -17.12 10.34 -8.05
CA GLY A 70 -17.47 11.53 -7.29
C GLY A 70 -17.31 11.38 -5.78
N PHE A 71 -16.38 10.58 -5.31
CA PHE A 71 -16.14 10.40 -3.88
C PHE A 71 -15.71 11.73 -3.26
N PRO A 72 -16.44 12.26 -2.25
CA PRO A 72 -16.20 13.62 -1.75
C PRO A 72 -14.87 13.80 -1.01
N TYR A 73 -14.29 12.72 -0.49
CA TYR A 73 -13.03 12.76 0.29
C TYR A 73 -11.83 12.29 -0.50
N TRP A 74 -11.89 12.31 -1.84
CA TRP A 74 -10.79 11.81 -2.66
C TRP A 74 -9.50 12.61 -2.46
N MET A 75 -9.59 13.91 -2.16
CA MET A 75 -8.41 14.74 -1.94
C MET A 75 -7.67 14.36 -0.68
N GLU A 76 -8.40 14.12 0.42
CA GLU A 76 -7.82 13.67 1.68
C GLU A 76 -7.17 12.29 1.52
N HIS A 77 -7.81 11.43 0.77
CA HIS A 77 -7.28 10.10 0.46
C HIS A 77 -5.99 10.21 -0.35
N ALA A 78 -5.95 11.08 -1.35
CA ALA A 78 -4.76 11.33 -2.16
C ALA A 78 -3.61 11.91 -1.32
N GLU A 79 -3.91 12.78 -0.36
CA GLU A 79 -2.90 13.32 0.54
C GLU A 79 -2.27 12.23 1.41
N GLU A 80 -3.07 11.29 1.89
CA GLU A 80 -2.58 10.16 2.66
C GLU A 80 -1.66 9.28 1.82
N HIS A 81 -2.03 9.03 0.56
CA HIS A 81 -1.18 8.32 -0.40
C HIS A 81 0.15 9.04 -0.61
N ALA A 82 0.10 10.37 -0.80
CA ALA A 82 1.30 11.17 -1.03
C ALA A 82 2.24 11.14 0.17
N GLY A 83 1.71 11.14 1.39
CA GLY A 83 2.50 11.05 2.61
C GLY A 83 3.29 9.75 2.70
N LEU A 84 2.65 8.62 2.38
CA LEU A 84 3.35 7.34 2.37
C LEU A 84 4.40 7.29 1.27
N MET A 85 4.08 7.79 0.07
CA MET A 85 5.02 7.78 -1.05
C MET A 85 6.28 8.61 -0.73
N ALA A 86 6.11 9.76 -0.08
CA ALA A 86 7.25 10.57 0.34
C ALA A 86 8.16 9.81 1.30
N LYS A 87 7.57 9.09 2.25
CA LYS A 87 8.34 8.29 3.21
C LYS A 87 9.03 7.12 2.53
N ALA A 88 8.35 6.44 1.61
CA ALA A 88 8.93 5.34 0.85
C ALA A 88 10.13 5.80 0.01
N LYS A 89 10.02 6.94 -0.64
CA LYS A 89 11.11 7.51 -1.44
C LYS A 89 12.29 7.93 -0.57
N ALA A 90 12.03 8.45 0.63
CA ALA A 90 13.10 8.80 1.57
C ALA A 90 13.88 7.53 2.00
N LEU A 91 13.18 6.42 2.23
CA LEU A 91 13.82 5.14 2.55
C LEU A 91 14.64 4.61 1.38
N GLN A 92 14.14 4.75 0.15
CA GLN A 92 14.86 4.36 -1.04
C GLN A 92 16.17 5.16 -1.19
N ALA A 93 16.11 6.48 -0.93
CA ALA A 93 17.29 7.33 -0.96
C ALA A 93 18.30 6.96 0.12
N ASP A 94 17.83 6.65 1.33
CA ASP A 94 18.69 6.21 2.43
C ASP A 94 19.39 4.89 2.09
N HIS A 95 18.64 3.95 1.51
CA HIS A 95 19.24 2.68 1.07
C HIS A 95 20.30 2.89 0.01
N ALA A 96 20.04 3.74 -0.98
CA ALA A 96 21.00 4.06 -2.04
C ALA A 96 22.25 4.75 -1.49
N ALA A 97 22.10 5.51 -0.40
CA ALA A 97 23.22 6.17 0.28
C ALA A 97 23.97 5.24 1.26
N GLY A 98 23.58 3.97 1.34
CA GLY A 98 24.22 2.98 2.20
C GLY A 98 23.76 2.98 3.65
N LYS A 99 22.70 3.73 3.97
CA LYS A 99 22.20 3.81 5.37
C LYS A 99 21.41 2.59 5.82
N GLY A 100 20.95 1.78 4.88
CA GLY A 100 20.20 0.58 5.19
C GLY A 100 18.75 0.84 5.63
N VAL A 101 17.91 -0.15 5.40
CA VAL A 101 16.50 -0.14 5.83
C VAL A 101 16.39 -1.09 7.03
N THR A 102 15.64 -0.68 8.06
CA THR A 102 15.47 -1.49 9.27
C THR A 102 14.18 -2.28 9.25
N MET A 103 14.12 -3.36 10.01
CA MET A 103 12.87 -4.13 10.15
C MET A 103 11.75 -3.29 10.74
N GLU A 104 12.06 -2.33 11.62
CA GLU A 104 11.06 -1.42 12.16
C GLU A 104 10.35 -0.63 11.08
N LEU A 105 11.08 -0.20 10.04
CA LEU A 105 10.50 0.51 8.91
C LEU A 105 9.61 -0.39 8.06
N VAL A 106 10.02 -1.65 7.89
CA VAL A 106 9.20 -2.64 7.17
C VAL A 106 7.88 -2.88 7.92
N ILE A 107 7.95 -3.01 9.24
CA ILE A 107 6.76 -3.17 10.09
C ILE A 107 5.87 -1.93 9.98
N PHE A 108 6.46 -0.74 9.94
CA PHE A 108 5.72 0.50 9.73
C PHE A 108 4.89 0.45 8.43
N PHE A 109 5.51 0.02 7.33
CA PHE A 109 4.78 -0.11 6.06
C PHE A 109 3.65 -1.11 6.14
N ALA A 110 3.88 -2.25 6.80
CA ALA A 110 2.86 -3.27 6.97
C ALA A 110 1.65 -2.73 7.76
N ASP A 111 1.91 -2.03 8.85
CA ASP A 111 0.87 -1.44 9.69
C ASP A 111 0.13 -0.34 8.96
N TRP A 112 0.86 0.51 8.22
CA TRP A 112 0.25 1.56 7.41
C TRP A 112 -0.69 0.97 6.37
N LEU A 113 -0.24 -0.06 5.66
CA LEU A 113 -1.03 -0.71 4.61
C LEU A 113 -2.32 -1.29 5.19
N LYS A 114 -2.23 -2.00 6.32
CA LYS A 114 -3.40 -2.57 6.98
C LYS A 114 -4.40 -1.50 7.41
N HIS A 115 -3.91 -0.43 8.02
CA HIS A 115 -4.75 0.69 8.44
C HIS A 115 -5.42 1.34 7.23
N HIS A 116 -4.65 1.61 6.17
CA HIS A 116 -5.16 2.27 4.97
C HIS A 116 -6.28 1.45 4.33
N ILE A 117 -6.07 0.15 4.16
CA ILE A 117 -7.09 -0.73 3.56
C ILE A 117 -8.33 -0.78 4.45
N LYS A 118 -8.15 -1.00 5.75
CA LYS A 118 -9.26 -1.23 6.68
C LYS A 118 -10.05 0.04 7.01
N GLU A 119 -9.35 1.14 7.27
CA GLU A 119 -9.98 2.35 7.80
C GLU A 119 -10.32 3.38 6.71
N VAL A 120 -9.45 3.50 5.72
CA VAL A 120 -9.56 4.56 4.72
C VAL A 120 -10.26 4.07 3.46
N ASP A 121 -9.79 2.96 2.88
CA ASP A 121 -10.35 2.45 1.62
C ASP A 121 -11.79 1.98 1.79
N LEU A 122 -12.14 1.41 2.94
CA LEU A 122 -13.52 0.96 3.18
C LEU A 122 -14.52 2.11 3.21
N GLN A 123 -14.09 3.32 3.55
CA GLN A 123 -14.98 4.49 3.52
C GLN A 123 -15.48 4.78 2.11
N TYR A 124 -14.59 4.73 1.13
CA TYR A 124 -15.03 4.99 -0.22
C TYR A 124 -15.82 3.81 -0.82
N VAL A 125 -15.56 2.60 -0.36
CA VAL A 125 -16.35 1.42 -0.74
C VAL A 125 -17.80 1.57 -0.26
N GLU A 126 -18.01 2.04 0.96
CA GLU A 126 -19.34 2.31 1.48
C GLU A 126 -20.05 3.39 0.65
N PHE A 127 -19.34 4.44 0.30
CA PHE A 127 -19.86 5.49 -0.58
C PHE A 127 -20.31 4.90 -1.92
N LEU A 128 -19.48 4.04 -2.52
CA LEU A 128 -19.81 3.41 -3.80
C LEU A 128 -21.05 2.54 -3.69
N ARG A 129 -21.18 1.77 -2.60
CA ARG A 129 -22.35 0.92 -2.37
C ARG A 129 -23.64 1.74 -2.26
N GLU A 130 -23.60 2.85 -1.53
CA GLU A 130 -24.74 3.74 -1.38
C GLU A 130 -25.12 4.35 -2.71
N LYS A 131 -24.14 4.76 -3.50
CA LYS A 131 -24.37 5.33 -4.83
C LYS A 131 -25.04 4.32 -5.76
N CYS A 132 -24.63 3.07 -5.70
CA CYS A 132 -25.24 2.00 -6.49
C CYS A 132 -26.68 1.70 -6.06
N ARG A 133 -27.02 1.92 -4.79
CA ARG A 133 -28.41 1.74 -4.30
C ARG A 133 -29.35 2.84 -4.77
N GLU A 134 -28.82 4.06 -4.98
CA GLU A 134 -29.62 5.20 -5.44
C GLU A 134 -29.97 5.10 -6.93
N ASP A 135 -29.21 4.33 -7.67
CA ASP A 135 -29.42 4.07 -9.08
C ASP A 135 -30.30 2.82 -9.25
#